data_cf3b1a2c20897a0e357e25d71b029815
#
_entry.id   cf3b1a2c20897a0e357e25d71b029815
#
_cell.length_a   1.000
_cell.length_b   1.000
_cell.length_c   1.000
_cell.angle_alpha   90.00
_cell.angle_beta   90.00
_cell.angle_gamma   90.00
#
_symmetry.space_group_name_H-M   'P 1'
#
loop_
_entity.id
_entity.type
_entity.pdbx_description
1 polymer ?
#
loop_
_entity_poly.entity_id
_entity_poly.type
_entity_poly.pdbx_seq_one_letter_code
_entity_poly.pdbx_strand_id
1 'polypeptide(L)'
;HVRAAAVPLAALTAWQGIFDHGGLAAGQRVLIHGGAGGVGHMAIQFAKAKGAWVATTVSKSDLGFARDLGADRVIDHRNEDFSEQLHDLDLVYDLIGGEVQKKSVKVLKHSGALITTVGLAEGLGKEKHIRATHYMAQPNGNQLGEIAKLIDEGKVHVVVDAVFLLADAARAQEMLEKEHIRGKVVLEVSADGAGGLRSAAE
;
A
#
# COMPACT_ATOMS: atom_id res chain seq x y z
N HIS A 1 -6.43 1.93 -20.69
CA HIS A 1 -7.24 2.78 -19.80
C HIS A 1 -7.46 2.14 -18.41
N VAL A 2 -7.74 0.82 -18.33
CA VAL A 2 -8.01 0.10 -17.07
C VAL A 2 -6.89 0.30 -16.05
N ARG A 3 -5.63 0.02 -16.42
CA ARG A 3 -4.47 0.24 -15.52
C ARG A 3 -4.33 1.71 -15.13
N ALA A 4 -4.55 2.64 -16.06
CA ALA A 4 -4.44 4.06 -15.79
C ALA A 4 -5.49 4.54 -14.75
N ALA A 5 -6.70 3.97 -14.76
CA ALA A 5 -7.73 4.27 -13.77
C ALA A 5 -7.35 3.81 -12.35
N ALA A 6 -6.57 2.74 -12.22
CA ALA A 6 -6.12 2.18 -10.95
C ALA A 6 -5.02 3.01 -10.26
N VAL A 7 -4.36 3.95 -10.99
CA VAL A 7 -3.15 4.64 -10.51
C VAL A 7 -3.44 5.83 -9.61
N PRO A 8 -4.23 6.87 -9.98
CA PRO A 8 -4.09 8.19 -9.39
C PRO A 8 -4.23 8.22 -7.87
N LEU A 9 -5.33 7.73 -7.33
CA LEU A 9 -5.57 7.79 -5.89
C LEU A 9 -4.59 6.90 -5.12
N ALA A 10 -4.48 5.63 -5.50
CA ALA A 10 -3.67 4.67 -4.75
C ALA A 10 -2.17 5.02 -4.80
N ALA A 11 -1.68 5.40 -5.97
CA ALA A 11 -0.28 5.73 -6.15
C ALA A 11 0.10 7.06 -5.49
N LEU A 12 -0.73 8.12 -5.59
CA LEU A 12 -0.49 9.36 -4.84
C LEU A 12 -0.52 9.13 -3.34
N THR A 13 -1.47 8.31 -2.85
CA THR A 13 -1.51 7.95 -1.43
C THR A 13 -0.22 7.26 -1.01
N ALA A 14 0.22 6.23 -1.74
CA ALA A 14 1.46 5.54 -1.44
C ALA A 14 2.68 6.47 -1.50
N TRP A 15 2.80 7.27 -2.56
CA TRP A 15 3.91 8.19 -2.78
C TRP A 15 4.04 9.22 -1.67
N GLN A 16 2.95 9.94 -1.41
CA GLN A 16 2.92 10.99 -0.38
C GLN A 16 3.15 10.42 1.01
N GLY A 17 2.57 9.22 1.29
CA GLY A 17 2.76 8.56 2.58
C GLY A 17 4.21 8.22 2.88
N ILE A 18 4.90 7.57 1.93
CA ILE A 18 6.26 7.11 2.18
C ILE A 18 7.33 8.19 1.94
N PHE A 19 7.12 9.13 1.01
CA PHE A 19 8.12 10.15 0.69
C PHE A 19 7.83 11.49 1.33
N ASP A 20 6.67 12.11 1.08
CA ASP A 20 6.40 13.49 1.54
C ASP A 20 6.22 13.51 3.06
N HIS A 21 5.42 12.57 3.59
CA HIS A 21 5.17 12.47 5.03
C HIS A 21 6.17 11.57 5.74
N GLY A 22 6.56 10.45 5.13
CA GLY A 22 7.48 9.48 5.71
C GLY A 22 8.94 9.91 5.64
N GLY A 23 9.32 10.63 4.60
CA GLY A 23 10.70 11.05 4.36
C GLY A 23 11.64 9.87 4.02
N LEU A 24 11.09 8.77 3.47
CA LEU A 24 11.88 7.56 3.19
C LEU A 24 12.99 7.84 2.17
N ALA A 25 14.21 7.49 2.54
CA ALA A 25 15.40 7.61 1.72
C ALA A 25 16.02 6.24 1.37
N ALA A 26 16.93 6.25 0.39
CA ALA A 26 17.70 5.06 0.04
C ALA A 26 18.49 4.52 1.25
N GLY A 27 18.54 3.19 1.38
CA GLY A 27 19.19 2.50 2.49
C GLY A 27 18.41 2.47 3.81
N GLN A 28 17.30 3.20 3.91
CA GLN A 28 16.42 3.15 5.07
C GLN A 28 15.51 1.93 5.07
N ARG A 29 14.91 1.64 6.22
CA ARG A 29 14.08 0.46 6.46
C ARG A 29 12.65 0.87 6.73
N VAL A 30 11.71 0.29 5.97
CA VAL A 30 10.27 0.54 6.11
C VAL A 30 9.49 -0.74 6.34
N LEU A 31 8.48 -0.67 7.21
CA LEU A 31 7.42 -1.66 7.32
C LEU A 31 6.14 -1.09 6.70
N ILE A 32 5.55 -1.83 5.78
CA ILE A 32 4.27 -1.48 5.14
C ILE A 32 3.22 -2.49 5.58
N HIS A 33 2.23 -2.06 6.35
CA HIS A 33 1.09 -2.90 6.71
C HIS A 33 0.06 -2.93 5.58
N GLY A 34 -0.45 -4.14 5.27
CA GLY A 34 -1.43 -4.30 4.19
C GLY A 34 -0.81 -4.25 2.79
N GLY A 35 0.36 -4.85 2.60
CA GLY A 35 1.14 -4.78 1.36
C GLY A 35 0.48 -5.32 0.10
N ALA A 36 -0.51 -6.21 0.20
CA ALA A 36 -1.23 -6.75 -0.95
C ALA A 36 -2.35 -5.84 -1.47
N GLY A 37 -2.78 -4.87 -0.66
CA GLY A 37 -3.91 -3.99 -0.99
C GLY A 37 -3.60 -2.91 -2.03
N GLY A 38 -4.62 -2.12 -2.35
CA GLY A 38 -4.57 -1.11 -3.42
C GLY A 38 -3.50 -0.03 -3.26
N VAL A 39 -3.20 0.38 -2.03
CA VAL A 39 -2.11 1.35 -1.73
C VAL A 39 -0.82 0.61 -1.44
N GLY A 40 -0.89 -0.51 -0.70
CA GLY A 40 0.28 -1.24 -0.21
C GLY A 40 1.16 -1.79 -1.33
N HIS A 41 0.56 -2.35 -2.41
CA HIS A 41 1.33 -2.89 -3.54
C HIS A 41 2.13 -1.82 -4.28
N MET A 42 1.62 -0.58 -4.35
CA MET A 42 2.36 0.56 -4.90
C MET A 42 3.47 1.00 -3.95
N ALA A 43 3.17 1.09 -2.65
CA ALA A 43 4.12 1.54 -1.64
C ALA A 43 5.36 0.63 -1.56
N ILE A 44 5.19 -0.69 -1.62
CA ILE A 44 6.31 -1.65 -1.67
C ILE A 44 7.23 -1.32 -2.84
N GLN A 45 6.67 -1.21 -4.05
CA GLN A 45 7.44 -0.99 -5.27
C GLN A 45 8.11 0.38 -5.29
N PHE A 46 7.45 1.44 -4.84
CA PHE A 46 8.06 2.77 -4.72
C PHE A 46 9.23 2.78 -3.73
N ALA A 47 9.07 2.15 -2.57
CA ALA A 47 10.14 2.03 -1.59
C ALA A 47 11.32 1.23 -2.15
N LYS A 48 11.07 0.14 -2.87
CA LYS A 48 12.12 -0.64 -3.55
C LYS A 48 12.81 0.15 -4.65
N ALA A 49 12.07 0.87 -5.49
CA ALA A 49 12.64 1.74 -6.52
C ALA A 49 13.52 2.85 -5.95
N LYS A 50 13.23 3.30 -4.71
CA LYS A 50 14.05 4.25 -3.96
C LYS A 50 15.31 3.63 -3.35
N GLY A 51 15.43 2.31 -3.34
CA GLY A 51 16.56 1.59 -2.71
C GLY A 51 16.39 1.38 -1.21
N ALA A 52 15.18 1.36 -0.69
CA ALA A 52 14.90 1.04 0.71
C ALA A 52 14.84 -0.48 0.94
N TRP A 53 15.08 -0.90 2.19
CA TRP A 53 14.73 -2.23 2.65
C TRP A 53 13.26 -2.25 3.10
N VAL A 54 12.49 -3.22 2.60
CA VAL A 54 11.03 -3.26 2.77
C VAL A 54 10.58 -4.53 3.47
N ALA A 55 9.95 -4.38 4.63
CA ALA A 55 9.11 -5.40 5.22
C ALA A 55 7.63 -5.11 4.94
N THR A 56 6.82 -6.15 4.88
CA THR A 56 5.37 -6.00 4.76
C THR A 56 4.61 -7.09 5.49
N THR A 57 3.39 -6.76 5.96
CA THR A 57 2.45 -7.72 6.49
C THR A 57 1.33 -7.96 5.49
N VAL A 58 1.04 -9.23 5.25
CA VAL A 58 -0.01 -9.69 4.32
C VAL A 58 -0.68 -10.95 4.87
N SER A 59 -1.73 -11.43 4.22
CA SER A 59 -2.29 -12.75 4.50
C SER A 59 -1.40 -13.87 3.94
N LYS A 60 -1.56 -15.09 4.45
CA LYS A 60 -0.79 -16.26 4.00
C LYS A 60 -0.88 -16.48 2.49
N SER A 61 -2.03 -16.24 1.88
CA SER A 61 -2.24 -16.38 0.43
C SER A 61 -1.40 -15.42 -0.40
N ASP A 62 -0.94 -14.30 0.18
CA ASP A 62 -0.24 -13.22 -0.52
C ASP A 62 1.26 -13.17 -0.26
N LEU A 63 1.81 -14.13 0.46
CA LEU A 63 3.25 -14.17 0.75
C LEU A 63 4.11 -14.18 -0.53
N GLY A 64 3.69 -14.97 -1.53
CA GLY A 64 4.34 -14.99 -2.85
C GLY A 64 4.22 -13.66 -3.56
N PHE A 65 2.99 -13.15 -3.69
CA PHE A 65 2.69 -11.88 -4.33
C PHE A 65 3.52 -10.71 -3.75
N ALA A 66 3.59 -10.59 -2.43
CA ALA A 66 4.37 -9.52 -1.81
C ALA A 66 5.89 -9.65 -2.05
N ARG A 67 6.41 -10.88 -2.17
CA ARG A 67 7.80 -11.09 -2.57
C ARG A 67 8.04 -10.69 -4.02
N ASP A 68 7.12 -11.02 -4.91
CA ASP A 68 7.20 -10.66 -6.34
C ASP A 68 7.16 -9.13 -6.55
N LEU A 69 6.50 -8.39 -5.65
CA LEU A 69 6.55 -6.92 -5.60
C LEU A 69 7.90 -6.37 -5.10
N GLY A 70 8.79 -7.23 -4.63
CA GLY A 70 10.14 -6.88 -4.20
C GLY A 70 10.31 -6.70 -2.69
N ALA A 71 9.33 -7.06 -1.84
CA ALA A 71 9.51 -6.98 -0.39
C ALA A 71 10.63 -7.92 0.10
N ASP A 72 11.56 -7.39 0.90
CA ASP A 72 12.69 -8.15 1.44
C ASP A 72 12.27 -9.10 2.58
N ARG A 73 11.27 -8.69 3.36
CA ARG A 73 10.67 -9.51 4.42
C ARG A 73 9.14 -9.46 4.30
N VAL A 74 8.52 -10.64 4.20
CA VAL A 74 7.06 -10.77 4.15
C VAL A 74 6.61 -11.58 5.35
N ILE A 75 5.63 -11.05 6.10
CA ILE A 75 5.14 -11.57 7.38
C ILE A 75 3.65 -11.89 7.25
N ASP A 76 3.26 -13.11 7.60
CA ASP A 76 1.86 -13.52 7.71
C ASP A 76 1.26 -12.95 9.00
N HIS A 77 0.46 -11.88 8.86
CA HIS A 77 -0.10 -11.16 9.99
C HIS A 77 -1.00 -11.98 10.92
N ARG A 78 -1.46 -13.17 10.48
CA ARG A 78 -2.31 -14.05 11.28
C ARG A 78 -1.51 -15.04 12.13
N ASN A 79 -0.35 -15.45 11.64
CA ASN A 79 0.43 -16.53 12.25
C ASN A 79 1.78 -16.06 12.81
N GLU A 80 2.18 -14.83 12.50
CA GLU A 80 3.48 -14.27 12.90
C GLU A 80 3.29 -12.90 13.57
N ASP A 81 4.03 -12.65 14.65
CA ASP A 81 4.11 -11.31 15.26
C ASP A 81 5.29 -10.55 14.67
N PHE A 82 4.99 -9.52 13.89
CA PHE A 82 6.02 -8.68 13.28
C PHE A 82 6.87 -7.94 14.31
N SER A 83 6.31 -7.65 15.49
CA SER A 83 7.01 -6.91 16.54
C SER A 83 8.10 -7.72 17.26
N GLU A 84 8.10 -9.03 17.10
CA GLU A 84 9.16 -9.93 17.58
C GLU A 84 10.28 -10.12 16.53
N GLN A 85 9.98 -9.82 15.26
CA GLN A 85 10.88 -10.09 14.14
C GLN A 85 11.58 -8.84 13.60
N LEU A 86 11.00 -7.67 13.83
CA LEU A 86 11.48 -6.41 13.28
C LEU A 86 11.90 -5.45 14.39
N HIS A 87 12.96 -4.69 14.11
CA HIS A 87 13.49 -3.65 14.98
C HIS A 87 14.20 -2.57 14.17
N ASP A 88 14.40 -1.41 14.77
CA ASP A 88 15.19 -0.30 14.23
C ASP A 88 14.72 0.16 12.84
N LEU A 89 13.40 0.22 12.65
CA LEU A 89 12.82 0.73 11.42
C LEU A 89 12.80 2.27 11.40
N ASP A 90 13.07 2.84 10.23
CA ASP A 90 12.98 4.29 9.99
C ASP A 90 11.54 4.74 9.85
N LEU A 91 10.73 3.91 9.21
CA LEU A 91 9.34 4.20 8.86
C LEU A 91 8.44 2.99 9.06
N VAL A 92 7.26 3.21 9.61
CA VAL A 92 6.11 2.34 9.46
C VAL A 92 5.05 3.09 8.65
N TYR A 93 4.63 2.48 7.55
CA TYR A 93 3.51 2.95 6.75
C TYR A 93 2.30 2.06 7.01
N ASP A 94 1.32 2.61 7.73
CA ASP A 94 0.18 1.87 8.24
C ASP A 94 -1.09 2.14 7.42
N LEU A 95 -1.65 1.09 6.83
CA LEU A 95 -2.88 1.10 6.05
C LEU A 95 -4.02 0.31 6.74
N ILE A 96 -3.82 -0.10 7.99
CA ILE A 96 -4.70 -1.03 8.72
C ILE A 96 -5.31 -0.36 9.96
N GLY A 97 -4.49 0.31 10.79
CA GLY A 97 -4.96 0.97 12.00
C GLY A 97 -5.12 0.06 13.23
N GLY A 98 -5.72 0.63 14.29
CA GLY A 98 -6.05 -0.10 15.50
C GLY A 98 -4.82 -0.57 16.30
N GLU A 99 -4.88 -1.79 16.85
CA GLU A 99 -3.81 -2.36 17.68
C GLU A 99 -2.48 -2.54 16.93
N VAL A 100 -2.52 -2.64 15.60
CA VAL A 100 -1.32 -2.72 14.77
C VAL A 100 -0.44 -1.49 14.97
N GLN A 101 -1.04 -0.29 15.10
CA GLN A 101 -0.29 0.95 15.33
C GLN A 101 0.49 0.93 16.64
N LYS A 102 -0.13 0.46 17.73
CA LYS A 102 0.51 0.38 19.05
C LYS A 102 1.70 -0.58 19.05
N LYS A 103 1.56 -1.72 18.36
CA LYS A 103 2.67 -2.66 18.17
C LYS A 103 3.76 -2.07 17.29
N SER A 104 3.40 -1.29 16.27
CA SER A 104 4.33 -0.68 15.33
C SER A 104 5.30 0.31 15.96
N VAL A 105 4.91 0.99 17.04
CA VAL A 105 5.81 1.86 17.81
C VAL A 105 7.03 1.10 18.35
N LYS A 106 6.85 -0.19 18.69
CA LYS A 106 7.93 -1.01 19.28
C LYS A 106 9.06 -1.30 18.29
N VAL A 107 8.75 -1.36 17.00
CA VAL A 107 9.72 -1.70 15.94
C VAL A 107 10.42 -0.48 15.34
N LEU A 108 9.95 0.72 15.63
CA LEU A 108 10.57 1.96 15.19
C LEU A 108 11.81 2.28 16.02
N LYS A 109 12.83 2.82 15.36
CA LYS A 109 13.98 3.43 16.05
C LYS A 109 13.57 4.73 16.74
N HIS A 110 14.42 5.23 17.62
CA HIS A 110 14.26 6.58 18.17
C HIS A 110 14.21 7.61 17.02
N SER A 111 13.25 8.52 17.03
CA SER A 111 12.96 9.49 15.95
C SER A 111 12.45 8.87 14.65
N GLY A 112 12.04 7.60 14.65
CA GLY A 112 11.34 6.98 13.54
C GLY A 112 9.96 7.59 13.29
N ALA A 113 9.34 7.25 12.17
CA ALA A 113 8.03 7.78 11.80
C ALA A 113 6.99 6.68 11.64
N LEU A 114 5.75 6.94 12.10
CA LEU A 114 4.57 6.18 11.76
C LEU A 114 3.63 7.08 10.95
N ILE A 115 3.41 6.70 9.71
CA ILE A 115 2.53 7.43 8.79
C ILE A 115 1.32 6.54 8.48
N THR A 116 0.12 7.09 8.57
CA THR A 116 -1.11 6.33 8.37
C THR A 116 -2.14 7.08 7.54
N THR A 117 -2.96 6.32 6.81
CA THR A 117 -4.14 6.81 6.07
C THR A 117 -5.44 6.58 6.84
N VAL A 118 -5.36 5.88 7.97
CA VAL A 118 -6.48 5.66 8.90
C VAL A 118 -6.23 6.45 10.18
N GLY A 119 -7.22 6.65 11.02
CA GLY A 119 -7.08 7.48 12.22
C GLY A 119 -5.92 7.05 13.12
N LEU A 120 -5.26 8.00 13.79
CA LEU A 120 -4.22 7.71 14.78
C LEU A 120 -4.84 7.22 16.10
N ALA A 121 -4.27 6.17 16.67
CA ALA A 121 -4.60 5.74 18.01
C ALA A 121 -4.16 6.79 19.05
N GLU A 122 -4.98 6.98 20.09
CA GLU A 122 -4.71 7.96 21.14
C GLU A 122 -3.39 7.69 21.84
N GLY A 123 -2.62 8.74 22.07
CA GLY A 123 -1.33 8.67 22.79
C GLY A 123 -0.18 8.07 22.00
N LEU A 124 -0.38 7.75 20.73
CA LEU A 124 0.63 7.11 19.90
C LEU A 124 1.91 7.97 19.79
N GLY A 125 3.04 7.34 20.01
CA GLY A 125 4.36 7.96 19.81
C GLY A 125 4.91 8.76 20.98
N LYS A 126 4.15 9.00 22.04
CA LYS A 126 4.61 9.79 23.20
C LYS A 126 5.80 9.15 23.93
N GLU A 127 5.88 7.82 23.97
CA GLU A 127 6.89 7.10 24.72
C GLU A 127 8.27 7.03 24.04
N LYS A 128 8.34 7.11 22.70
CA LYS A 128 9.59 6.94 21.93
C LYS A 128 10.02 8.17 21.15
N HIS A 129 9.40 9.31 21.35
CA HIS A 129 9.65 10.51 20.57
C HIS A 129 9.60 10.27 19.06
N ILE A 130 8.69 9.40 18.61
CA ILE A 130 8.44 9.15 17.19
C ILE A 130 7.54 10.24 16.62
N ARG A 131 7.61 10.41 15.30
CA ARG A 131 6.66 11.24 14.57
C ARG A 131 5.50 10.38 14.09
N ALA A 132 4.30 10.59 14.62
CA ALA A 132 3.08 9.91 14.19
C ALA A 132 2.19 10.91 13.42
N THR A 133 1.83 10.58 12.17
CA THR A 133 1.08 11.48 11.30
C THR A 133 -0.02 10.71 10.55
N HIS A 134 -1.25 11.18 10.68
CA HIS A 134 -2.35 10.84 9.77
C HIS A 134 -2.40 11.89 8.65
N TYR A 135 -2.65 11.44 7.42
CA TYR A 135 -2.76 12.32 6.28
C TYR A 135 -3.84 11.85 5.30
N MET A 136 -4.27 12.75 4.44
CA MET A 136 -5.08 12.47 3.26
C MET A 136 -4.31 12.90 2.02
N ALA A 137 -4.27 12.02 1.02
CA ALA A 137 -3.59 12.31 -0.22
C ALA A 137 -4.20 13.51 -0.95
N GLN A 138 -3.34 14.31 -1.54
CA GLN A 138 -3.72 15.50 -2.31
C GLN A 138 -3.47 15.26 -3.81
N PRO A 139 -4.34 15.76 -4.69
CA PRO A 139 -4.09 15.72 -6.13
C PRO A 139 -2.77 16.43 -6.48
N ASN A 140 -1.89 15.74 -7.23
CA ASN A 140 -0.60 16.30 -7.66
C ASN A 140 -0.19 15.73 -9.01
N GLY A 141 -0.34 16.54 -10.07
CA GLY A 141 -0.02 16.15 -11.44
C GLY A 141 1.48 15.88 -11.67
N ASN A 142 2.36 16.62 -10.97
CA ASN A 142 3.81 16.41 -11.11
C ASN A 142 4.22 15.06 -10.54
N GLN A 143 3.70 14.70 -9.36
CA GLN A 143 3.93 13.40 -8.76
C GLN A 143 3.37 12.26 -9.63
N LEU A 144 2.18 12.44 -10.21
CA LEU A 144 1.64 11.47 -11.17
C LEU A 144 2.55 11.30 -12.40
N GLY A 145 3.17 12.37 -12.87
CA GLY A 145 4.16 12.31 -13.94
C GLY A 145 5.40 11.47 -13.56
N GLU A 146 5.93 11.64 -12.35
CA GLU A 146 7.05 10.81 -11.85
C GLU A 146 6.64 9.34 -11.66
N ILE A 147 5.44 9.10 -11.15
CA ILE A 147 4.89 7.76 -11.00
C ILE A 147 4.72 7.08 -12.38
N ALA A 148 4.19 7.81 -13.37
CA ALA A 148 4.03 7.30 -14.72
C ALA A 148 5.36 6.85 -15.33
N LYS A 149 6.44 7.63 -15.15
CA LYS A 149 7.79 7.23 -15.60
C LYS A 149 8.24 5.91 -14.99
N LEU A 150 8.02 5.71 -13.68
CA LEU A 150 8.39 4.44 -13.02
C LEU A 150 7.59 3.25 -13.56
N ILE A 151 6.32 3.48 -13.94
CA ILE A 151 5.47 2.46 -14.56
C ILE A 151 5.97 2.16 -15.97
N ASP A 152 6.26 3.17 -16.78
CA ASP A 152 6.74 3.03 -18.15
C ASP A 152 8.12 2.36 -18.20
N GLU A 153 8.97 2.62 -17.21
CA GLU A 153 10.27 1.96 -17.02
C GLU A 153 10.17 0.51 -16.48
N GLY A 154 8.96 0.02 -16.20
CA GLY A 154 8.73 -1.31 -15.64
C GLY A 154 9.20 -1.49 -14.19
N LYS A 155 9.52 -0.40 -13.48
CA LYS A 155 9.92 -0.44 -12.06
C LYS A 155 8.73 -0.57 -11.11
N VAL A 156 7.54 -0.22 -11.58
CA VAL A 156 6.29 -0.31 -10.83
C VAL A 156 5.21 -0.94 -11.70
N HIS A 157 4.60 -1.99 -11.20
CA HIS A 157 3.52 -2.71 -11.85
C HIS A 157 2.19 -2.38 -11.17
N VAL A 158 1.22 -1.95 -11.99
CA VAL A 158 -0.15 -1.69 -11.53
C VAL A 158 -0.91 -2.99 -11.52
N VAL A 159 -1.31 -3.44 -10.34
CA VAL A 159 -2.09 -4.67 -10.18
C VAL A 159 -3.59 -4.33 -10.17
N VAL A 160 -4.32 -4.94 -11.09
CA VAL A 160 -5.78 -4.89 -11.16
C VAL A 160 -6.29 -6.32 -10.98
N ASP A 161 -7.01 -6.54 -9.90
CA ASP A 161 -7.53 -7.85 -9.53
C ASP A 161 -8.77 -8.22 -10.34
N ALA A 162 -9.67 -7.24 -10.53
CA ALA A 162 -10.88 -7.42 -11.32
C ALA A 162 -11.29 -6.13 -12.04
N VAL A 163 -11.99 -6.31 -13.15
CA VAL A 163 -12.64 -5.24 -13.90
C VAL A 163 -14.13 -5.53 -14.00
N PHE A 164 -14.96 -4.58 -13.61
CA PHE A 164 -16.41 -4.65 -13.73
C PHE A 164 -16.90 -3.54 -14.66
N LEU A 165 -18.03 -3.76 -15.30
CA LEU A 165 -18.75 -2.66 -15.95
C LEU A 165 -19.34 -1.72 -14.89
N LEU A 166 -19.48 -0.43 -15.20
CA LEU A 166 -20.08 0.54 -14.29
C LEU A 166 -21.48 0.10 -13.81
N ALA A 167 -22.25 -0.57 -14.66
CA ALA A 167 -23.57 -1.14 -14.31
C ALA A 167 -23.49 -2.19 -13.18
N ASP A 168 -22.34 -2.85 -13.03
CA ASP A 168 -22.09 -3.87 -12.00
C ASP A 168 -21.35 -3.31 -10.76
N ALA A 169 -21.34 -1.99 -10.56
CA ALA A 169 -20.62 -1.34 -9.45
C ALA A 169 -21.00 -1.92 -8.08
N ALA A 170 -22.27 -2.29 -7.87
CA ALA A 170 -22.72 -2.91 -6.62
C ALA A 170 -22.02 -4.26 -6.37
N ARG A 171 -21.80 -5.07 -7.40
CA ARG A 171 -21.07 -6.34 -7.32
C ARG A 171 -19.59 -6.12 -7.05
N ALA A 172 -19.00 -5.09 -7.68
CA ALA A 172 -17.63 -4.71 -7.41
C ALA A 172 -17.43 -4.29 -5.95
N GLN A 173 -18.38 -3.53 -5.41
CA GLN A 173 -18.36 -3.12 -4.00
C GLN A 173 -18.53 -4.34 -3.08
N GLU A 174 -19.45 -5.24 -3.38
CA GLU A 174 -19.65 -6.48 -2.63
C GLU A 174 -18.38 -7.35 -2.59
N MET A 175 -17.68 -7.46 -3.72
CA MET A 175 -16.39 -8.14 -3.81
C MET A 175 -15.35 -7.50 -2.88
N LEU A 176 -15.23 -6.16 -2.87
CA LEU A 176 -14.30 -5.44 -1.99
C LEU A 176 -14.61 -5.64 -0.49
N GLU A 177 -15.88 -5.85 -0.13
CA GLU A 177 -16.30 -6.07 1.25
C GLU A 177 -16.11 -7.52 1.72
N LYS A 178 -16.29 -8.48 0.85
CA LYS A 178 -16.38 -9.92 1.20
C LYS A 178 -15.16 -10.73 0.81
N GLU A 179 -14.41 -10.27 -0.19
CA GLU A 179 -13.31 -11.04 -0.77
C GLU A 179 -11.95 -10.41 -0.45
N HIS A 180 -10.93 -11.22 -0.64
CA HIS A 180 -9.56 -10.80 -0.48
C HIS A 180 -9.02 -10.31 -1.84
N ILE A 181 -8.71 -9.03 -1.91
CA ILE A 181 -8.35 -8.34 -3.16
C ILE A 181 -6.86 -8.01 -3.19
N ARG A 182 -6.19 -8.28 -4.31
CA ARG A 182 -4.82 -7.87 -4.60
C ARG A 182 -4.81 -6.63 -5.50
N GLY A 183 -4.23 -5.54 -5.04
CA GLY A 183 -4.21 -4.30 -5.82
C GLY A 183 -5.57 -3.63 -5.92
N LYS A 184 -6.08 -3.40 -7.14
CA LYS A 184 -7.26 -2.57 -7.39
C LYS A 184 -8.36 -3.31 -8.14
N VAL A 185 -9.60 -2.91 -7.86
CA VAL A 185 -10.78 -3.22 -8.69
C VAL A 185 -11.11 -1.98 -9.52
N VAL A 186 -11.40 -2.16 -10.80
CA VAL A 186 -11.66 -1.06 -11.74
C VAL A 186 -13.08 -1.19 -12.31
N LEU A 187 -13.76 -0.07 -12.43
CA LEU A 187 -15.02 0.05 -13.14
C LEU A 187 -14.77 0.59 -14.55
N GLU A 188 -15.18 -0.15 -15.57
CA GLU A 188 -15.10 0.28 -16.96
C GLU A 188 -16.43 0.95 -17.36
N VAL A 189 -16.32 2.19 -17.81
CA VAL A 189 -17.48 2.92 -18.37
C VAL A 189 -17.56 2.57 -19.86
N SER A 190 -18.44 1.62 -20.19
CA SER A 190 -18.69 1.23 -21.59
C SER A 190 -19.95 1.89 -22.11
N ALA A 191 -19.93 2.33 -23.39
CA ALA A 191 -21.10 2.81 -24.09
C ALA A 191 -22.02 1.65 -24.51
N ASP A 192 -21.50 0.42 -24.56
CA ASP A 192 -22.22 -0.76 -25.06
C ASP A 192 -22.56 -1.68 -23.88
N GLY A 193 -23.70 -1.48 -23.25
CA GLY A 193 -24.20 -2.12 -22.02
C GLY A 193 -24.23 -3.67 -21.95
N ALA A 194 -23.15 -4.33 -22.34
CA ALA A 194 -22.96 -5.77 -22.20
C ALA A 194 -22.27 -6.08 -20.86
N GLY A 195 -23.06 -6.50 -19.87
CA GLY A 195 -22.55 -6.92 -18.55
C GLY A 195 -21.72 -8.20 -18.62
N GLY A 196 -20.54 -8.17 -18.01
CA GLY A 196 -19.69 -9.36 -17.86
C GLY A 196 -18.40 -9.04 -17.08
N LEU A 197 -18.00 -10.02 -16.26
CA LEU A 197 -16.68 -10.01 -15.60
C LEU A 197 -15.64 -10.32 -16.66
N ARG A 198 -14.63 -9.43 -16.84
CA ARG A 198 -13.46 -9.74 -17.64
C ARG A 198 -12.30 -10.03 -16.70
N SER A 199 -11.66 -11.20 -16.89
CA SER A 199 -10.42 -11.53 -16.16
C SER A 199 -9.31 -10.55 -16.57
N ALA A 200 -8.53 -10.11 -15.60
CA ALA A 200 -7.39 -9.19 -15.81
C ALA A 200 -6.13 -9.89 -16.37
N ALA A 201 -6.25 -11.17 -16.78
CA ALA A 201 -5.13 -11.96 -17.31
C ALA A 201 -5.04 -11.84 -18.84
N GLU A 202 -4.59 -10.67 -19.33
CA GLU A 202 -3.95 -10.48 -20.65
C GLU A 202 -2.89 -9.36 -20.56
#